data_c4cf41cd7ec8847fac4d9915fd767b87
#
_entry.id   c4cf41cd7ec8847fac4d9915fd767b87
#
_cell.length_a   1.000
_cell.length_b   1.000
_cell.length_c   1.000
_cell.angle_alpha   90.00
_cell.angle_beta   90.00
_cell.angle_gamma   90.00
#
_symmetry.space_group_name_H-M   'P 1'
#
loop_
_entity.id
_entity.type
_entity.pdbx_description
1 polymer ?
#
loop_
_entity_poly.entity_id
_entity_poly.type
_entity_poly.pdbx_seq_one_letter_code
_entity_poly.pdbx_strand_id
1 'polypeptide(L)'
;MYEVLQRDGLSIDLLERLSYKSELGISLKKNLHYFNKDDIFEEISKINEWYDEFEELYELALDYRIKSIQSAILKYERYYPDHQARKVFDDLLGFRSLCDNYDNILILNSIPEIRIADMSKGKANDDGYRGVHAYFQLSNRHYPIEIQYNTYYDRQFNNWLHKYIYKKKFDNNIGLRLRIMYENAKIQNEDDFKEAMKHVLSDCKGY
;
A
#
# COMPACT_ATOMS: atom_id res chain seq x y z
N MET A 1 19.24 -10.89 6.41
CA MET A 1 18.41 -9.68 6.63
C MET A 1 18.04 -9.02 5.30
N TYR A 2 18.97 -8.76 4.40
CA TYR A 2 18.72 -8.13 3.09
C TYR A 2 18.27 -9.09 2.00
N GLU A 3 18.29 -10.39 2.22
CA GLU A 3 17.96 -11.43 1.23
C GLU A 3 16.56 -11.27 0.63
N VAL A 4 15.59 -10.80 1.44
CA VAL A 4 14.22 -10.52 0.95
C VAL A 4 14.23 -9.40 -0.08
N LEU A 5 14.91 -8.29 0.20
CA LEU A 5 15.01 -7.17 -0.75
C LEU A 5 15.80 -7.60 -2.01
N GLN A 6 16.92 -8.31 -1.83
CA GLN A 6 17.77 -8.78 -2.93
C GLN A 6 17.04 -9.75 -3.86
N ARG A 7 16.22 -10.65 -3.31
CA ARG A 7 15.36 -11.54 -4.11
C ARG A 7 14.45 -10.75 -5.04
N ASP A 8 13.97 -9.61 -4.58
CA ASP A 8 13.08 -8.72 -5.32
C ASP A 8 13.83 -7.75 -6.25
N GLY A 9 15.17 -7.86 -6.33
CA GLY A 9 16.02 -6.92 -7.08
C GLY A 9 16.16 -5.56 -6.38
N LEU A 10 15.70 -5.44 -5.12
CA LEU A 10 15.83 -4.23 -4.32
C LEU A 10 17.08 -4.29 -3.44
N SER A 11 17.63 -3.12 -3.12
CA SER A 11 18.67 -2.93 -2.11
C SER A 11 18.44 -1.63 -1.34
N ILE A 12 19.05 -1.51 -0.18
CA ILE A 12 18.99 -0.24 0.57
C ILE A 12 19.56 0.91 -0.28
N ASP A 13 20.68 0.70 -0.94
CA ASP A 13 21.32 1.67 -1.81
C ASP A 13 20.40 2.13 -2.97
N LEU A 14 19.67 1.20 -3.60
CA LEU A 14 18.67 1.55 -4.62
C LEU A 14 17.50 2.34 -4.00
N LEU A 15 16.98 1.91 -2.85
CA LEU A 15 15.88 2.61 -2.15
C LEU A 15 16.32 4.01 -1.71
N GLU A 16 17.59 4.21 -1.31
CA GLU A 16 18.15 5.54 -1.03
C GLU A 16 18.14 6.42 -2.27
N ARG A 17 18.59 5.90 -3.43
CA ARG A 17 18.58 6.64 -4.71
C ARG A 17 17.17 6.97 -5.18
N LEU A 18 16.21 6.09 -4.93
CA LEU A 18 14.77 6.29 -5.23
C LEU A 18 14.04 7.18 -4.21
N SER A 19 14.73 7.64 -3.16
CA SER A 19 14.11 8.45 -2.11
C SER A 19 14.07 9.93 -2.48
N TYR A 20 12.92 10.41 -2.91
CA TYR A 20 12.73 11.83 -3.20
C TYR A 20 12.76 12.67 -1.93
N LYS A 21 13.62 13.69 -1.89
CA LYS A 21 13.73 14.64 -0.79
C LYS A 21 12.79 15.81 -1.02
N SER A 22 11.85 16.00 -0.10
CA SER A 22 10.90 17.10 -0.15
C SER A 22 11.60 18.47 -0.10
N GLU A 23 11.21 19.36 -0.98
CA GLU A 23 11.64 20.76 -1.09
C GLU A 23 10.77 21.72 -0.27
N LEU A 24 9.67 21.24 0.34
CA LEU A 24 8.72 22.04 1.12
C LEU A 24 9.31 22.69 2.38
N GLY A 25 10.58 22.38 2.71
CA GLY A 25 11.30 22.98 3.85
C GLY A 25 10.82 22.51 5.22
N ILE A 26 9.71 21.73 5.29
CA ILE A 26 9.05 21.25 6.50
C ILE A 26 9.22 19.74 6.63
N SER A 27 9.35 19.24 7.87
CA SER A 27 9.40 17.80 8.14
C SER A 27 8.07 17.13 7.78
N LEU A 28 8.10 16.06 6.99
CA LEU A 28 6.92 15.27 6.61
C LEU A 28 6.24 14.54 7.79
N LYS A 29 6.84 14.58 9.00
CA LYS A 29 6.17 14.18 10.26
C LYS A 29 5.11 15.16 10.72
N LYS A 30 5.07 16.38 10.18
CA LYS A 30 4.02 17.35 10.50
C LYS A 30 2.71 16.95 9.82
N ASN A 31 1.60 17.35 10.44
CA ASN A 31 0.27 17.12 9.90
C ASN A 31 0.00 18.00 8.68
N LEU A 32 -0.95 17.59 7.83
CA LEU A 32 -1.22 18.23 6.55
C LEU A 32 -1.52 19.73 6.66
N HIS A 33 -2.18 20.18 7.73
CA HIS A 33 -2.51 21.60 7.92
C HIS A 33 -1.29 22.53 8.08
N TYR A 34 -0.08 21.99 8.29
CA TYR A 34 1.16 22.78 8.31
C TYR A 34 1.72 23.07 6.92
N PHE A 35 1.14 22.47 5.88
CA PHE A 35 1.62 22.58 4.51
C PHE A 35 0.62 23.39 3.66
N ASN A 36 1.13 24.13 2.70
CA ASN A 36 0.29 24.67 1.65
C ASN A 36 -0.14 23.54 0.71
N LYS A 37 -1.44 23.47 0.39
CA LYS A 37 -2.02 22.42 -0.45
C LYS A 37 -1.44 22.43 -1.86
N ASP A 38 -1.31 23.62 -2.46
CA ASP A 38 -0.87 23.77 -3.83
C ASP A 38 0.60 23.39 -3.97
N ASP A 39 1.45 23.79 -3.01
CA ASP A 39 2.87 23.42 -2.97
C ASP A 39 3.07 21.89 -2.88
N ILE A 40 2.25 21.19 -2.06
CA ILE A 40 2.27 19.73 -2.01
C ILE A 40 1.99 19.10 -3.36
N PHE A 41 0.95 19.57 -4.06
CA PHE A 41 0.57 18.94 -5.33
C PHE A 41 1.50 19.32 -6.47
N GLU A 42 2.10 20.50 -6.45
CA GLU A 42 3.19 20.84 -7.35
C GLU A 42 4.39 19.92 -7.12
N GLU A 43 4.78 19.70 -5.86
CA GLU A 43 5.88 18.76 -5.54
C GLU A 43 5.54 17.33 -5.96
N ILE A 44 4.30 16.83 -5.74
CA ILE A 44 3.90 15.49 -6.19
C ILE A 44 3.96 15.37 -7.72
N SER A 45 3.65 16.41 -8.48
CA SER A 45 3.85 16.42 -9.93
C SER A 45 5.32 16.25 -10.29
N LYS A 46 6.22 17.02 -9.65
CA LYS A 46 7.67 16.89 -9.85
C LYS A 46 8.19 15.49 -9.48
N ILE A 47 7.64 14.90 -8.41
CA ILE A 47 7.99 13.52 -8.00
C ILE A 47 7.59 12.53 -9.07
N ASN A 48 6.40 12.66 -9.67
CA ASN A 48 5.95 11.74 -10.71
C ASN A 48 6.84 11.84 -11.96
N GLU A 49 7.15 13.07 -12.41
CA GLU A 49 8.08 13.30 -13.52
C GLU A 49 9.46 12.71 -13.22
N TRP A 50 9.97 12.90 -12.01
CA TRP A 50 11.26 12.36 -11.60
C TRP A 50 11.28 10.83 -11.59
N TYR A 51 10.22 10.15 -11.14
CA TYR A 51 10.13 8.69 -11.21
C TYR A 51 9.96 8.18 -12.65
N ASP A 52 9.25 8.91 -13.50
CA ASP A 52 9.09 8.55 -14.91
C ASP A 52 10.43 8.62 -15.68
N GLU A 53 11.38 9.44 -15.24
CA GLU A 53 12.71 9.55 -15.83
C GLU A 53 13.75 8.58 -15.20
N PHE A 54 13.39 7.84 -14.14
CA PHE A 54 14.33 7.01 -13.39
C PHE A 54 14.51 5.65 -14.08
N GLU A 55 15.58 5.52 -14.89
CA GLU A 55 15.82 4.34 -15.75
C GLU A 55 15.86 3.02 -14.98
N GLU A 56 16.45 3.00 -13.75
CA GLU A 56 16.55 1.77 -12.95
C GLU A 56 15.19 1.18 -12.55
N LEU A 57 14.10 1.97 -12.53
CA LEU A 57 12.76 1.44 -12.28
C LEU A 57 12.29 0.52 -13.41
N TYR A 58 12.68 0.80 -14.65
CA TYR A 58 12.31 -0.01 -15.82
C TYR A 58 13.09 -1.30 -15.91
N GLU A 59 14.26 -1.38 -15.26
CA GLU A 59 15.10 -2.58 -15.24
C GLU A 59 14.70 -3.56 -14.14
N LEU A 60 13.88 -3.13 -13.17
CA LEU A 60 13.44 -3.99 -12.09
C LEU A 60 12.43 -5.05 -12.58
N ALA A 61 12.72 -6.30 -12.28
CA ALA A 61 11.79 -7.42 -12.50
C ALA A 61 10.68 -7.48 -11.42
N LEU A 62 10.33 -6.35 -10.84
CA LEU A 62 9.35 -6.21 -9.77
C LEU A 62 8.22 -5.26 -10.22
N ASP A 63 6.98 -5.66 -9.95
CA ASP A 63 5.82 -4.81 -10.23
C ASP A 63 5.88 -3.54 -9.36
N TYR A 64 5.80 -2.36 -9.99
CA TYR A 64 5.77 -1.09 -9.29
C TYR A 64 4.66 -0.18 -9.80
N ARG A 65 4.34 0.81 -9.00
CA ARG A 65 3.33 1.81 -9.34
C ARG A 65 3.76 3.18 -8.83
N ILE A 66 3.71 4.18 -9.69
CA ILE A 66 3.74 5.59 -9.34
C ILE A 66 2.30 6.05 -9.12
N LYS A 67 2.04 6.70 -7.99
CA LYS A 67 0.70 7.13 -7.60
C LYS A 67 0.26 8.33 -8.43
N SER A 68 -0.88 8.23 -9.11
CA SER A 68 -1.43 9.37 -9.85
C SER A 68 -1.78 10.54 -8.93
N ILE A 69 -1.61 11.76 -9.43
CA ILE A 69 -1.96 13.02 -8.73
C ILE A 69 -3.41 12.98 -8.25
N GLN A 70 -4.35 12.52 -9.10
CA GLN A 70 -5.75 12.39 -8.71
C GLN A 70 -5.95 11.49 -7.48
N SER A 71 -5.23 10.37 -7.40
CA SER A 71 -5.28 9.47 -6.23
C SER A 71 -4.66 10.10 -5.00
N ALA A 72 -3.61 10.92 -5.16
CA ALA A 72 -2.98 11.66 -4.07
C ALA A 72 -3.93 12.75 -3.52
N ILE A 73 -4.64 13.49 -4.39
CA ILE A 73 -5.65 14.48 -4.01
C ILE A 73 -6.76 13.83 -3.18
N LEU A 74 -7.34 12.73 -3.65
CA LEU A 74 -8.40 12.02 -2.93
C LEU A 74 -7.92 11.50 -1.56
N LYS A 75 -6.65 11.08 -1.46
CA LYS A 75 -6.05 10.65 -0.20
C LYS A 75 -5.83 11.85 0.74
N TYR A 76 -5.34 12.98 0.24
CA TYR A 76 -5.22 14.23 0.99
C TYR A 76 -6.56 14.67 1.59
N GLU A 77 -7.61 14.77 0.77
CA GLU A 77 -8.95 15.22 1.20
C GLU A 77 -9.54 14.32 2.30
N ARG A 78 -9.28 13.01 2.22
CA ARG A 78 -9.74 12.05 3.22
C ARG A 78 -9.08 12.24 4.57
N TYR A 79 -7.78 12.63 4.59
CA TYR A 79 -6.95 12.62 5.79
C TYR A 79 -6.60 14.01 6.32
N TYR A 80 -6.99 15.07 5.60
CA TYR A 80 -6.87 16.45 6.08
C TYR A 80 -7.84 16.68 7.26
N PRO A 81 -7.45 17.45 8.29
CA PRO A 81 -6.16 18.17 8.47
C PRO A 81 -5.13 17.42 9.31
N ASP A 82 -5.51 16.34 10.02
CA ASP A 82 -4.82 15.86 11.22
C ASP A 82 -3.80 14.75 10.99
N HIS A 83 -3.69 14.21 9.76
CA HIS A 83 -2.74 13.15 9.48
C HIS A 83 -1.38 13.70 9.02
N GLN A 84 -0.30 13.00 9.40
CA GLN A 84 1.06 13.34 9.00
C GLN A 84 1.24 13.18 7.48
N ALA A 85 1.89 14.16 6.82
CA ALA A 85 2.15 14.12 5.39
C ALA A 85 2.83 12.81 4.94
N ARG A 86 3.84 12.33 5.70
CA ARG A 86 4.54 11.05 5.41
C ARG A 86 3.65 9.81 5.50
N LYS A 87 2.50 9.86 6.17
CA LYS A 87 1.54 8.75 6.25
C LYS A 87 0.46 8.83 5.19
N VAL A 88 0.21 10.05 4.71
CA VAL A 88 -0.74 10.29 3.62
C VAL A 88 -0.10 10.01 2.27
N PHE A 89 1.17 10.35 2.14
CA PHE A 89 1.95 10.19 0.91
C PHE A 89 3.04 9.10 1.05
N ASP A 90 2.69 7.98 1.70
CA ASP A 90 3.61 6.86 1.93
C ASP A 90 3.66 5.83 0.79
N ASP A 91 2.92 6.08 -0.29
CA ASP A 91 2.78 5.20 -1.46
C ASP A 91 2.86 5.97 -2.80
N LEU A 92 3.63 7.09 -2.84
CA LEU A 92 3.90 7.81 -4.11
C LEU A 92 4.65 6.90 -5.08
N LEU A 93 5.65 6.16 -4.59
CA LEU A 93 6.23 4.99 -5.25
C LEU A 93 5.89 3.76 -4.41
N GLY A 94 5.32 2.74 -5.03
CA GLY A 94 4.98 1.48 -4.38
C GLY A 94 5.39 0.28 -5.21
N PHE A 95 6.07 -0.68 -4.57
CA PHE A 95 6.44 -1.97 -5.13
C PHE A 95 5.48 -3.06 -4.66
N ARG A 96 5.34 -4.13 -5.44
CA ARG A 96 4.54 -5.29 -5.10
C ARG A 96 5.34 -6.56 -5.26
N SER A 97 5.57 -7.26 -4.16
CA SER A 97 6.28 -8.52 -4.11
C SER A 97 5.40 -9.66 -3.60
N LEU A 98 5.74 -10.88 -4.01
CA LEU A 98 5.18 -12.11 -3.45
C LEU A 98 6.16 -12.71 -2.44
N CYS A 99 5.61 -13.33 -1.39
CA CYS A 99 6.38 -14.06 -0.39
C CYS A 99 5.70 -15.39 -0.07
N ASP A 100 6.49 -16.37 0.38
CA ASP A 100 5.96 -17.67 0.79
C ASP A 100 5.24 -17.55 2.15
N ASN A 101 5.80 -16.74 3.05
CA ASN A 101 5.23 -16.41 4.36
C ASN A 101 5.66 -15.01 4.79
N TYR A 102 5.01 -14.47 5.82
CA TYR A 102 5.26 -13.11 6.30
C TYR A 102 6.40 -13.00 7.32
N ASP A 103 6.83 -14.11 7.96
CA ASP A 103 7.82 -14.07 9.03
C ASP A 103 9.15 -13.48 8.57
N ASN A 104 9.60 -13.85 7.36
CA ASN A 104 10.82 -13.32 6.76
C ASN A 104 10.71 -11.84 6.42
N ILE A 105 9.48 -11.33 6.16
CA ILE A 105 9.24 -9.91 5.87
C ILE A 105 9.28 -9.09 7.16
N LEU A 106 8.76 -9.62 8.25
CA LEU A 106 8.73 -8.91 9.54
C LEU A 106 10.14 -8.63 10.09
N ILE A 107 11.14 -9.40 9.68
CA ILE A 107 12.57 -9.18 10.03
C ILE A 107 13.07 -7.81 9.49
N LEU A 108 12.51 -7.29 8.41
CA LEU A 108 12.87 -5.98 7.85
C LEU A 108 12.64 -4.83 8.84
N ASN A 109 11.81 -5.01 9.86
CA ASN A 109 11.59 -4.01 10.92
C ASN A 109 12.85 -3.75 11.77
N SER A 110 13.88 -4.58 11.66
CA SER A 110 15.18 -4.35 12.31
C SER A 110 16.05 -3.33 11.56
N ILE A 111 15.67 -2.91 10.36
CA ILE A 111 16.35 -1.86 9.57
C ILE A 111 15.76 -0.51 10.01
N PRO A 112 16.58 0.44 10.50
CA PRO A 112 16.09 1.69 11.08
C PRO A 112 15.22 2.54 10.14
N GLU A 113 15.51 2.48 8.84
CA GLU A 113 14.82 3.22 7.78
C GLU A 113 13.51 2.55 7.36
N ILE A 114 13.24 1.31 7.82
CA ILE A 114 12.05 0.54 7.43
C ILE A 114 11.06 0.48 8.60
N ARG A 115 9.84 0.91 8.33
CA ARG A 115 8.67 0.72 9.19
C ARG A 115 7.78 -0.35 8.61
N ILE A 116 7.36 -1.31 9.43
CA ILE A 116 6.42 -2.37 9.03
C ILE A 116 5.00 -2.02 9.47
N ALA A 117 4.04 -2.25 8.58
CA ALA A 117 2.62 -2.38 8.90
C ALA A 117 2.20 -3.83 8.65
N ASP A 118 2.05 -4.57 9.72
CA ASP A 118 1.63 -5.98 9.67
C ASP A 118 0.10 -6.06 9.66
N MET A 119 -0.43 -6.51 8.52
CA MET A 119 -1.85 -6.81 8.30
C MET A 119 -2.04 -8.28 7.90
N SER A 120 -1.06 -9.14 8.19
CA SER A 120 -1.12 -10.57 7.85
C SER A 120 -2.26 -11.31 8.54
N LYS A 121 -2.69 -10.81 9.71
CA LYS A 121 -3.82 -11.33 10.49
C LYS A 121 -5.06 -10.43 10.44
N GLY A 122 -5.06 -9.42 9.56
CA GLY A 122 -6.12 -8.42 9.42
C GLY A 122 -5.77 -7.07 10.05
N LYS A 123 -6.63 -6.10 9.81
CA LYS A 123 -6.55 -4.74 10.36
C LYS A 123 -7.39 -4.62 11.62
N ALA A 124 -7.19 -3.57 12.42
CA ALA A 124 -8.06 -3.27 13.56
C ALA A 124 -9.53 -3.10 13.14
N ASN A 125 -9.79 -2.50 11.98
CA ASN A 125 -11.08 -2.50 11.30
C ASN A 125 -10.94 -3.40 10.07
N ASP A 126 -11.18 -4.69 10.27
CA ASP A 126 -10.86 -5.73 9.28
C ASP A 126 -11.82 -5.70 8.11
N ASP A 127 -11.28 -5.48 6.93
CA ASP A 127 -11.97 -5.45 5.64
C ASP A 127 -11.68 -6.68 4.76
N GLY A 128 -11.03 -7.70 5.35
CA GLY A 128 -10.63 -8.94 4.67
C GLY A 128 -9.26 -8.87 3.98
N TYR A 129 -8.60 -7.71 3.95
CA TYR A 129 -7.25 -7.59 3.39
C TYR A 129 -6.23 -8.32 4.26
N ARG A 130 -5.24 -8.99 3.63
CA ARG A 130 -4.08 -9.59 4.29
C ARG A 130 -2.82 -9.21 3.53
N GLY A 131 -1.77 -8.85 4.28
CA GLY A 131 -0.46 -8.51 3.73
C GLY A 131 0.44 -7.85 4.74
N VAL A 132 1.69 -7.65 4.37
CA VAL A 132 2.66 -6.86 5.14
C VAL A 132 3.18 -5.75 4.25
N HIS A 133 3.12 -4.51 4.72
CA HIS A 133 3.68 -3.37 4.03
C HIS A 133 4.95 -2.89 4.75
N ALA A 134 6.04 -2.82 4.00
CA ALA A 134 7.28 -2.19 4.44
C ALA A 134 7.35 -0.79 3.82
N TYR A 135 7.68 0.20 4.66
CA TYR A 135 7.84 1.59 4.24
C TYR A 135 9.26 2.02 4.51
N PHE A 136 10.05 2.15 3.46
CA PHE A 136 11.39 2.70 3.54
C PHE A 136 11.33 4.23 3.55
N GLN A 137 11.98 4.87 4.52
CA GLN A 137 12.06 6.33 4.61
C GLN A 137 13.45 6.78 5.07
N LEU A 138 14.25 7.29 4.16
CA LEU A 138 15.65 7.68 4.41
C LEU A 138 15.78 8.77 5.50
N SER A 139 14.86 9.73 5.54
CA SER A 139 14.79 10.72 6.63
C SER A 139 13.39 11.33 6.72
N ASN A 140 13.17 12.16 7.75
CA ASN A 140 11.90 12.87 7.94
C ASN A 140 11.57 13.90 6.84
N ARG A 141 12.48 14.11 5.88
CA ARG A 141 12.31 14.98 4.71
C ARG A 141 12.18 14.22 3.41
N HIS A 142 12.27 12.89 3.43
CA HIS A 142 12.07 12.07 2.23
C HIS A 142 10.68 11.44 2.28
N TYR A 143 10.03 11.37 1.11
CA TYR A 143 8.79 10.61 1.00
C TYR A 143 9.07 9.12 1.18
N PRO A 144 8.21 8.39 1.92
CA PRO A 144 8.36 6.95 2.05
C PRO A 144 8.14 6.23 0.72
N ILE A 145 8.83 5.11 0.55
CA ILE A 145 8.61 4.14 -0.53
C ILE A 145 7.91 2.93 0.07
N GLU A 146 6.77 2.55 -0.50
CA GLU A 146 6.00 1.38 -0.06
C GLU A 146 6.47 0.12 -0.77
N ILE A 147 6.61 -0.99 -0.03
CA ILE A 147 6.80 -2.33 -0.58
C ILE A 147 5.70 -3.22 0.00
N GLN A 148 4.76 -3.65 -0.85
CA GLN A 148 3.64 -4.49 -0.46
C GLN A 148 4.01 -5.96 -0.65
N TYR A 149 4.10 -6.71 0.45
CA TYR A 149 4.29 -8.15 0.45
C TYR A 149 2.97 -8.87 0.65
N ASN A 150 2.68 -9.81 -0.23
CA ASN A 150 1.55 -10.72 -0.08
C ASN A 150 2.00 -12.16 -0.37
N THR A 151 1.39 -13.13 0.29
CA THR A 151 1.43 -14.50 -0.24
C THR A 151 0.66 -14.54 -1.56
N TYR A 152 0.92 -15.54 -2.42
CA TYR A 152 0.16 -15.72 -3.65
C TYR A 152 -1.35 -15.81 -3.37
N TYR A 153 -1.69 -16.55 -2.32
CA TYR A 153 -3.06 -16.76 -1.85
C TYR A 153 -3.74 -15.43 -1.44
N ASP A 154 -3.06 -14.62 -0.64
CA ASP A 154 -3.60 -13.33 -0.22
C ASP A 154 -3.66 -12.32 -1.36
N ARG A 155 -2.68 -12.32 -2.25
CA ARG A 155 -2.66 -11.44 -3.43
C ARG A 155 -3.88 -11.67 -4.31
N GLN A 156 -4.22 -12.93 -4.56
CA GLN A 156 -5.39 -13.30 -5.36
C GLN A 156 -6.68 -12.73 -4.75
N PHE A 157 -6.90 -12.97 -3.46
CA PHE A 157 -8.08 -12.49 -2.77
C PHE A 157 -8.14 -10.95 -2.67
N ASN A 158 -7.01 -10.31 -2.35
CA ASN A 158 -6.90 -8.85 -2.29
C ASN A 158 -7.24 -8.20 -3.63
N ASN A 159 -6.85 -8.81 -4.76
CA ASN A 159 -7.21 -8.34 -6.10
C ASN A 159 -8.73 -8.39 -6.32
N TRP A 160 -9.42 -9.43 -5.86
CA TRP A 160 -10.89 -9.50 -5.93
C TRP A 160 -11.55 -8.47 -5.02
N LEU A 161 -11.07 -8.29 -3.79
CA LEU A 161 -11.56 -7.22 -2.90
C LEU A 161 -11.43 -5.86 -3.58
N HIS A 162 -10.27 -5.56 -4.17
CA HIS A 162 -10.04 -4.30 -4.86
C HIS A 162 -10.97 -4.11 -6.06
N LYS A 163 -11.16 -5.17 -6.85
CA LYS A 163 -11.99 -5.14 -8.06
C LYS A 163 -13.47 -4.97 -7.76
N TYR A 164 -13.98 -5.66 -6.73
CA TYR A 164 -15.41 -5.83 -6.51
C TYR A 164 -15.98 -5.12 -5.29
N ILE A 165 -15.16 -4.87 -4.25
CA ILE A 165 -15.63 -4.34 -2.96
C ILE A 165 -15.21 -2.88 -2.77
N TYR A 166 -13.91 -2.57 -2.80
CA TYR A 166 -13.42 -1.25 -2.41
C TYR A 166 -13.90 -0.10 -3.30
N LYS A 167 -14.05 -0.35 -4.59
CA LYS A 167 -14.55 0.66 -5.54
C LYS A 167 -16.02 1.04 -5.31
N LYS A 168 -16.78 0.18 -4.65
CA LYS A 168 -18.23 0.35 -4.42
C LYS A 168 -18.57 0.89 -3.04
N LYS A 169 -17.56 1.16 -2.18
CA LYS A 169 -17.73 1.67 -0.81
C LYS A 169 -18.67 0.83 0.05
N PHE A 170 -18.63 -0.48 -0.10
CA PHE A 170 -19.36 -1.39 0.76
C PHE A 170 -18.78 -1.37 2.19
N ASP A 171 -19.61 -1.82 3.16
CA ASP A 171 -19.17 -2.01 4.55
C ASP A 171 -17.98 -3.00 4.62
N ASN A 172 -17.01 -2.71 5.50
CA ASN A 172 -15.82 -3.55 5.69
C ASN A 172 -16.16 -4.99 6.06
N ASN A 173 -17.28 -5.18 6.79
CA ASN A 173 -17.75 -6.50 7.21
C ASN A 173 -18.03 -7.45 6.04
N ILE A 174 -18.39 -6.91 4.86
CA ILE A 174 -18.59 -7.70 3.65
C ILE A 174 -17.27 -8.35 3.21
N GLY A 175 -16.18 -7.57 3.17
CA GLY A 175 -14.87 -8.07 2.83
C GLY A 175 -14.37 -9.11 3.82
N LEU A 176 -14.59 -8.91 5.13
CA LEU A 176 -14.24 -9.87 6.17
C LEU A 176 -15.03 -11.19 6.03
N ARG A 177 -16.34 -11.14 5.81
CA ARG A 177 -17.16 -12.34 5.61
C ARG A 177 -16.69 -13.17 4.41
N LEU A 178 -16.38 -12.49 3.30
CA LEU A 178 -15.82 -13.14 2.10
C LEU A 178 -14.44 -13.74 2.37
N ARG A 179 -13.59 -13.08 3.15
CA ARG A 179 -12.28 -13.61 3.57
C ARG A 179 -12.44 -14.90 4.37
N ILE A 180 -13.33 -14.92 5.35
CA ILE A 180 -13.61 -16.13 6.13
C ILE A 180 -14.07 -17.29 5.23
N MET A 181 -14.89 -17.01 4.22
CA MET A 181 -15.32 -18.03 3.26
C MET A 181 -14.14 -18.54 2.41
N TYR A 182 -13.24 -17.65 2.00
CA TYR A 182 -12.06 -17.99 1.23
C TYR A 182 -11.08 -18.86 2.04
N GLU A 183 -10.78 -18.47 3.28
CA GLU A 183 -9.92 -19.22 4.20
C GLU A 183 -10.49 -20.62 4.55
N ASN A 184 -11.80 -20.78 4.49
CA ASN A 184 -12.50 -22.06 4.64
C ASN A 184 -12.72 -22.81 3.32
N ALA A 185 -11.98 -22.46 2.26
CA ALA A 185 -12.05 -23.07 0.92
C ALA A 185 -13.44 -23.08 0.27
N LYS A 186 -14.36 -22.21 0.70
CA LYS A 186 -15.69 -22.03 0.08
C LYS A 186 -15.65 -21.12 -1.16
N ILE A 187 -14.56 -20.43 -1.36
CA ILE A 187 -14.27 -19.60 -2.53
C ILE A 187 -12.91 -20.07 -3.05
N GLN A 188 -12.86 -20.61 -4.26
CA GLN A 188 -11.63 -21.16 -4.85
C GLN A 188 -11.17 -20.35 -6.08
N ASN A 189 -12.09 -19.63 -6.71
CA ASN A 189 -11.85 -18.85 -7.92
C ASN A 189 -12.69 -17.56 -7.91
N GLU A 190 -12.53 -16.76 -8.96
CA GLU A 190 -13.21 -15.46 -9.08
C GLU A 190 -14.71 -15.58 -9.25
N ASP A 191 -15.21 -16.66 -9.86
CA ASP A 191 -16.65 -16.84 -10.05
C ASP A 191 -17.32 -17.24 -8.73
N ASP A 192 -16.70 -18.11 -7.93
CA ASP A 192 -17.15 -18.41 -6.57
C ASP A 192 -17.17 -17.13 -5.71
N PHE A 193 -16.17 -16.26 -5.86
CA PHE A 193 -16.14 -14.97 -5.15
C PHE A 193 -17.32 -14.08 -5.52
N LYS A 194 -17.66 -13.96 -6.80
CA LYS A 194 -18.81 -13.18 -7.27
C LYS A 194 -20.13 -13.73 -6.75
N GLU A 195 -20.27 -15.05 -6.73
CA GLU A 195 -21.48 -15.71 -6.21
C GLU A 195 -21.61 -15.49 -4.70
N ALA A 196 -20.56 -15.76 -3.94
CA ALA A 196 -20.50 -15.51 -2.50
C ALA A 196 -20.81 -14.05 -2.16
N MET A 197 -20.25 -13.10 -2.94
CA MET A 197 -20.52 -11.68 -2.77
C MET A 197 -22.03 -11.35 -2.94
N LYS A 198 -22.71 -11.94 -3.93
CA LYS A 198 -24.17 -11.72 -4.12
C LYS A 198 -24.95 -12.22 -2.90
N HIS A 199 -24.60 -13.39 -2.35
CA HIS A 199 -25.23 -13.94 -1.15
C HIS A 199 -24.99 -13.03 0.07
N VAL A 200 -23.75 -12.64 0.33
CA VAL A 200 -23.41 -11.76 1.46
C VAL A 200 -24.13 -10.41 1.37
N LEU A 201 -24.26 -9.85 0.15
CA LEU A 201 -24.99 -8.58 -0.07
C LEU A 201 -26.52 -8.74 0.09
N SER A 202 -27.11 -9.87 -0.27
CA SER A 202 -28.55 -10.11 -0.05
C SER A 202 -28.88 -10.27 1.43
N ASP A 203 -28.05 -10.95 2.19
CA ASP A 203 -28.20 -11.06 3.65
C ASP A 203 -28.15 -9.70 4.36
N CYS A 204 -27.32 -8.75 3.85
CA CYS A 204 -27.20 -7.40 4.41
C CYS A 204 -28.37 -6.46 4.05
N LYS A 205 -29.20 -6.80 3.04
CA LYS A 205 -30.36 -6.01 2.64
C LYS A 205 -31.67 -6.46 3.33
N GLY A 206 -31.62 -7.52 4.10
CA GLY A 206 -32.78 -8.12 4.80
C GLY A 206 -32.99 -7.57 6.22
N TYR A 207 -32.37 -6.42 6.59
CA TYR A 207 -32.61 -5.71 7.85
C TYR A 207 -33.04 -4.27 7.59
#